data_994664e503f79715b75ff15099da39bd
#
_entry.id   994664e503f79715b75ff15099da39bd
#
_cell.length_a   1.000
_cell.length_b   1.000
_cell.length_c   1.000
_cell.angle_alpha   90.00
_cell.angle_beta   90.00
_cell.angle_gamma   90.00
#
_symmetry.space_group_name_H-M   'P 1'
#
loop_
_entity.id
_entity.type
_entity.pdbx_description
1 polymer ?
#
loop_
_entity_poly.entity_id
_entity_poly.type
_entity_poly.pdbx_seq_one_letter_code
_entity_poly.pdbx_strand_id
1 'polypeptide(L)'
;MDEKKEFTEGRYMDIILGIILYAEMFLLGFCTWRARTASKKAGRIVYYYCGLSFICSIFFAIYTYVPQLAIKDFSKGITFICFDWLLILLMLYTEYYTGLFKGIRAIKYITYVYAMIDSVSLFANTWTHHIFEYQYVDNAERAMRIVHNYYLFDLHFIVNYLFMIMVILSYLIMILRSSKFYRFRYEVVFIVIFVGFILDLSSMYSHFLYNISMLAFGCMSILIYYFTLEYVPNMLIENTMSLVIKDMNNGIVCFDNSGKCIYTNELIQKLYDTDGNVEILEQKYHKWLHTTDQVKDAMQFRFSVKKEEAEKTYEVTYKRIYDDKQNWICDCFIFNDRTEEIASLEYERYRASHDSMTGLLNKEQFYQDVYELIHQNPDKKYCLVC
;
A
#
# COMPACT_ATOMS: atom_id res chain seq x y z
N MET A 1 -34.93 9.52 44.04
CA MET A 1 -35.18 9.76 42.59
C MET A 1 -33.88 9.70 41.80
N ASP A 2 -32.77 10.06 42.41
CA ASP A 2 -31.43 10.02 41.77
C ASP A 2 -30.90 8.59 41.61
N GLU A 3 -31.02 7.71 42.59
CA GLU A 3 -30.59 6.28 42.46
C GLU A 3 -31.24 5.52 41.28
N LYS A 4 -32.56 5.74 41.05
CA LYS A 4 -33.22 5.12 39.89
C LYS A 4 -32.74 5.64 38.56
N LYS A 5 -32.31 6.90 38.50
CA LYS A 5 -31.78 7.55 37.32
C LYS A 5 -30.37 7.04 37.01
N GLU A 6 -29.54 6.95 38.04
CA GLU A 6 -28.17 6.42 37.94
C GLU A 6 -28.15 4.91 37.54
N PHE A 7 -29.08 4.10 38.11
CA PHE A 7 -29.26 2.71 37.71
C PHE A 7 -29.76 2.53 36.27
N THR A 8 -30.58 3.46 35.80
CA THR A 8 -31.08 3.42 34.40
C THR A 8 -30.01 3.84 33.42
N GLU A 9 -29.21 4.88 33.75
CA GLU A 9 -28.09 5.34 32.95
C GLU A 9 -26.97 4.29 32.84
N GLY A 10 -26.65 3.57 33.92
CA GLY A 10 -25.71 2.45 33.93
C GLY A 10 -26.14 1.31 33.00
N ARG A 11 -27.43 0.94 33.03
CA ARG A 11 -27.96 -0.12 32.14
C ARG A 11 -27.93 0.27 30.66
N TYR A 12 -28.19 1.53 30.32
CA TYR A 12 -28.06 2.02 28.93
C TYR A 12 -26.60 1.99 28.45
N MET A 13 -25.67 2.35 29.31
CA MET A 13 -24.24 2.32 28.99
C MET A 13 -23.75 0.89 28.73
N ASP A 14 -24.19 -0.09 29.54
CA ASP A 14 -23.91 -1.52 29.34
C ASP A 14 -24.41 -2.03 27.97
N ILE A 15 -25.60 -1.62 27.57
CA ILE A 15 -26.18 -2.02 26.28
C ILE A 15 -25.41 -1.40 25.14
N ILE A 16 -25.07 -0.11 25.21
CA ILE A 16 -24.30 0.59 24.19
C ILE A 16 -22.92 -0.04 24.04
N LEU A 17 -22.21 -0.27 25.15
CA LEU A 17 -20.91 -0.93 25.17
C LEU A 17 -20.98 -2.32 24.54
N GLY A 18 -22.04 -3.10 24.86
CA GLY A 18 -22.28 -4.40 24.27
C GLY A 18 -22.43 -4.34 22.75
N ILE A 19 -23.25 -3.43 22.25
CA ILE A 19 -23.46 -3.25 20.81
C ILE A 19 -22.13 -2.92 20.10
N ILE A 20 -21.36 -2.00 20.66
CA ILE A 20 -20.06 -1.60 20.10
C ILE A 20 -19.10 -2.80 20.10
N LEU A 21 -19.00 -3.54 21.20
CA LEU A 21 -18.13 -4.69 21.36
C LEU A 21 -18.50 -5.83 20.38
N TYR A 22 -19.78 -6.13 20.19
CA TYR A 22 -20.23 -7.14 19.23
C TYR A 22 -19.96 -6.69 17.79
N ALA A 23 -20.16 -5.42 17.47
CA ALA A 23 -19.82 -4.86 16.15
C ALA A 23 -18.32 -4.97 15.87
N GLU A 24 -17.49 -4.63 16.85
CA GLU A 24 -16.03 -4.77 16.79
C GLU A 24 -15.61 -6.22 16.58
N MET A 25 -16.17 -7.16 17.34
CA MET A 25 -15.91 -8.59 17.19
C MET A 25 -16.27 -9.09 15.78
N PHE A 26 -17.42 -8.66 15.25
CA PHE A 26 -17.81 -9.00 13.89
C PHE A 26 -16.80 -8.49 12.85
N LEU A 27 -16.37 -7.23 12.98
CA LEU A 27 -15.36 -6.63 12.09
C LEU A 27 -14.01 -7.33 12.22
N LEU A 28 -13.55 -7.64 13.43
CA LEU A 28 -12.30 -8.38 13.67
C LEU A 28 -12.33 -9.78 13.06
N GLY A 29 -13.46 -10.49 13.20
CA GLY A 29 -13.69 -11.78 12.56
C GLY A 29 -13.63 -11.69 11.03
N PHE A 30 -14.26 -10.68 10.44
CA PHE A 30 -14.21 -10.40 9.01
C PHE A 30 -12.79 -10.07 8.56
N CYS A 31 -12.08 -9.17 9.25
CA CYS A 31 -10.68 -8.82 8.95
C CYS A 31 -9.76 -10.05 9.01
N THR A 32 -9.94 -10.90 10.03
CA THR A 32 -9.19 -12.15 10.19
C THR A 32 -9.45 -13.10 9.02
N TRP A 33 -10.73 -13.31 8.67
CA TRP A 33 -11.10 -14.16 7.53
C TRP A 33 -10.50 -13.65 6.22
N ARG A 34 -10.58 -12.35 5.96
CA ARG A 34 -10.07 -11.71 4.76
C ARG A 34 -8.53 -11.75 4.70
N ALA A 35 -7.84 -11.51 5.82
CA ALA A 35 -6.38 -11.56 5.92
C ALA A 35 -5.80 -12.97 5.69
N ARG A 36 -6.60 -14.04 5.86
CA ARG A 36 -6.18 -15.44 5.62
C ARG A 36 -5.65 -15.66 4.20
N THR A 37 -6.20 -14.97 3.21
CA THR A 37 -5.82 -15.12 1.80
C THR A 37 -4.58 -14.32 1.41
N ALA A 38 -4.04 -13.51 2.32
CA ALA A 38 -2.88 -12.67 2.05
C ALA A 38 -1.60 -13.52 1.98
N SER A 39 -1.00 -13.58 0.79
CA SER A 39 0.24 -14.35 0.54
C SER A 39 1.51 -13.71 1.11
N LYS A 40 1.51 -12.40 1.34
CA LYS A 40 2.67 -11.64 1.82
C LYS A 40 2.90 -11.84 3.32
N LYS A 41 4.17 -11.76 3.76
CA LYS A 41 4.56 -11.88 5.17
C LYS A 41 3.82 -10.89 6.08
N ALA A 42 3.60 -9.66 5.64
CA ALA A 42 2.81 -8.67 6.36
C ALA A 42 1.38 -9.16 6.61
N GLY A 43 0.73 -9.71 5.59
CA GLY A 43 -0.63 -10.22 5.70
C GLY A 43 -0.76 -11.36 6.72
N ARG A 44 0.25 -12.23 6.82
CA ARG A 44 0.27 -13.28 7.87
C ARG A 44 0.38 -12.71 9.27
N ILE A 45 1.20 -11.68 9.48
CA ILE A 45 1.31 -11.01 10.79
C ILE A 45 -0.03 -10.36 11.14
N VAL A 46 -0.65 -9.65 10.20
CA VAL A 46 -1.97 -9.01 10.38
C VAL A 46 -3.05 -10.05 10.65
N TYR A 47 -3.04 -11.19 9.96
CA TYR A 47 -3.96 -12.30 10.23
C TYR A 47 -3.90 -12.78 11.69
N TYR A 48 -2.69 -13.04 12.21
CA TYR A 48 -2.52 -13.44 13.61
C TYR A 48 -2.89 -12.31 14.57
N TYR A 49 -2.56 -11.07 14.23
CA TYR A 49 -2.88 -9.89 15.05
C TYR A 49 -4.39 -9.70 15.20
N CYS A 50 -5.14 -9.67 14.10
CA CYS A 50 -6.60 -9.56 14.11
C CYS A 50 -7.27 -10.77 14.77
N GLY A 51 -6.76 -11.99 14.52
CA GLY A 51 -7.28 -13.21 15.12
C GLY A 51 -7.11 -13.23 16.64
N LEU A 52 -5.95 -12.81 17.13
CA LEU A 52 -5.70 -12.70 18.55
C LEU A 52 -6.51 -11.58 19.20
N SER A 53 -6.68 -10.42 18.53
CA SER A 53 -7.57 -9.35 18.98
C SER A 53 -9.03 -9.82 19.06
N PHE A 54 -9.48 -10.61 18.09
CA PHE A 54 -10.81 -11.22 18.12
C PHE A 54 -11.00 -12.13 19.34
N ILE A 55 -10.04 -13.01 19.64
CA ILE A 55 -10.05 -13.87 20.81
C ILE A 55 -10.05 -13.02 22.09
N CYS A 56 -9.22 -11.99 22.15
CA CYS A 56 -9.15 -11.05 23.27
C CYS A 56 -10.52 -10.39 23.54
N SER A 57 -11.19 -9.91 22.49
CA SER A 57 -12.52 -9.29 22.59
C SER A 57 -13.58 -10.27 23.11
N ILE A 58 -13.49 -11.56 22.74
CA ILE A 58 -14.39 -12.61 23.28
C ILE A 58 -14.19 -12.74 24.79
N PHE A 59 -12.96 -12.90 25.27
CA PHE A 59 -12.69 -13.03 26.71
C PHE A 59 -13.02 -11.75 27.48
N PHE A 60 -12.83 -10.59 26.87
CA PHE A 60 -13.27 -9.32 27.43
C PHE A 60 -14.80 -9.23 27.53
N ALA A 61 -15.56 -9.71 26.54
CA ALA A 61 -17.01 -9.80 26.62
C ALA A 61 -17.47 -10.74 27.77
N ILE A 62 -16.84 -11.92 27.90
CA ILE A 62 -17.10 -12.85 28.98
C ILE A 62 -16.81 -12.18 30.33
N TYR A 63 -15.67 -11.53 30.49
CA TYR A 63 -15.29 -10.76 31.66
C TYR A 63 -16.35 -9.71 32.02
N THR A 64 -16.89 -9.00 31.03
CA THR A 64 -17.85 -7.91 31.26
C THR A 64 -19.23 -8.40 31.62
N TYR A 65 -19.75 -9.44 30.93
CA TYR A 65 -21.18 -9.81 31.01
C TYR A 65 -21.47 -11.04 31.86
N VAL A 66 -20.51 -11.92 32.11
CA VAL A 66 -20.74 -13.12 32.94
C VAL A 66 -20.65 -12.75 34.42
N PRO A 67 -21.66 -13.10 35.27
CA PRO A 67 -21.67 -12.67 36.66
C PRO A 67 -20.75 -13.48 37.60
N GLN A 68 -20.33 -14.69 37.19
CA GLN A 68 -19.55 -15.61 38.03
C GLN A 68 -18.12 -15.13 38.25
N LEU A 69 -17.68 -14.90 39.49
CA LEU A 69 -16.39 -14.35 39.86
C LEU A 69 -15.22 -15.18 39.27
N ALA A 70 -15.24 -16.51 39.42
CA ALA A 70 -14.17 -17.37 38.90
C ALA A 70 -14.01 -17.27 37.37
N ILE A 71 -15.12 -17.13 36.64
CA ILE A 71 -15.08 -16.97 35.17
C ILE A 71 -14.53 -15.58 34.80
N LYS A 72 -14.92 -14.56 35.57
CA LYS A 72 -14.41 -13.21 35.37
C LYS A 72 -12.91 -13.14 35.59
N ASP A 73 -12.42 -13.70 36.70
CA ASP A 73 -10.99 -13.70 37.06
C ASP A 73 -10.16 -14.44 35.98
N PHE A 74 -10.62 -15.65 35.61
CA PHE A 74 -10.00 -16.39 34.49
C PHE A 74 -10.00 -15.61 33.19
N SER A 75 -11.14 -15.04 32.79
CA SER A 75 -11.27 -14.30 31.53
C SER A 75 -10.38 -13.07 31.51
N LYS A 76 -10.21 -12.38 32.64
CA LYS A 76 -9.32 -11.25 32.76
C LYS A 76 -7.86 -11.66 32.62
N GLY A 77 -7.45 -12.76 33.25
CA GLY A 77 -6.10 -13.33 33.08
C GLY A 77 -5.79 -13.65 31.61
N ILE A 78 -6.72 -14.32 30.92
CA ILE A 78 -6.57 -14.60 29.48
C ILE A 78 -6.49 -13.29 28.66
N THR A 79 -7.24 -12.27 29.03
CA THR A 79 -7.19 -10.98 28.35
C THR A 79 -5.81 -10.35 28.47
N PHE A 80 -5.17 -10.34 29.63
CA PHE A 80 -3.80 -9.85 29.81
C PHE A 80 -2.78 -10.69 29.01
N ILE A 81 -2.91 -12.02 29.01
CA ILE A 81 -2.10 -12.89 28.16
C ILE A 81 -2.22 -12.50 26.69
N CYS A 82 -3.44 -12.29 26.21
CA CYS A 82 -3.66 -11.84 24.83
C CYS A 82 -2.97 -10.51 24.54
N PHE A 83 -2.93 -9.58 25.48
CA PHE A 83 -2.21 -8.31 25.33
C PHE A 83 -0.71 -8.49 25.13
N ASP A 84 -0.06 -9.32 25.95
CA ASP A 84 1.37 -9.61 25.80
C ASP A 84 1.69 -10.10 24.39
N TRP A 85 0.90 -11.04 23.90
CA TRP A 85 1.08 -11.59 22.55
C TRP A 85 0.70 -10.61 21.44
N LEU A 86 -0.27 -9.73 21.66
CA LEU A 86 -0.59 -8.63 20.75
C LEU A 86 0.57 -7.65 20.63
N LEU A 87 1.23 -7.30 21.74
CA LEU A 87 2.43 -6.45 21.72
C LEU A 87 3.58 -7.10 20.97
N ILE A 88 3.79 -8.40 21.12
CA ILE A 88 4.80 -9.14 20.34
C ILE A 88 4.47 -9.08 18.84
N LEU A 89 3.22 -9.34 18.47
CA LEU A 89 2.81 -9.27 17.07
C LEU A 89 2.93 -7.85 16.51
N LEU A 90 2.61 -6.84 17.31
CA LEU A 90 2.81 -5.42 16.96
C LEU A 90 4.30 -5.10 16.76
N MET A 91 5.17 -5.61 17.59
CA MET A 91 6.62 -5.46 17.45
C MET A 91 7.13 -6.15 16.18
N LEU A 92 6.66 -7.37 15.87
CA LEU A 92 7.00 -8.08 14.62
C LEU A 92 6.48 -7.33 13.39
N TYR A 93 5.28 -6.77 13.48
CA TYR A 93 4.70 -5.91 12.46
C TYR A 93 5.56 -4.66 12.24
N THR A 94 5.93 -3.98 13.35
CA THR A 94 6.78 -2.79 13.32
C THR A 94 8.14 -3.08 12.69
N GLU A 95 8.79 -4.19 13.07
CA GLU A 95 10.05 -4.64 12.45
C GLU A 95 9.89 -4.85 10.94
N TYR A 96 8.83 -5.54 10.53
CA TYR A 96 8.57 -5.79 9.11
C TYR A 96 8.32 -4.49 8.34
N TYR A 97 7.55 -3.58 8.95
CA TYR A 97 7.04 -2.38 8.29
C TYR A 97 8.09 -1.25 8.25
N THR A 98 8.87 -1.10 9.33
CA THR A 98 9.90 -0.05 9.44
C THR A 98 11.29 -0.51 9.01
N GLY A 99 11.54 -1.81 9.01
CA GLY A 99 12.88 -2.38 8.82
C GLY A 99 13.83 -2.17 9.99
N LEU A 100 13.41 -1.48 11.05
CA LEU A 100 14.17 -1.34 12.29
C LEU A 100 14.20 -2.69 13.02
N PHE A 101 15.23 -2.91 13.83
CA PHE A 101 15.44 -4.16 14.62
C PHE A 101 15.76 -5.44 13.83
N LYS A 102 15.93 -5.41 12.51
CA LYS A 102 16.23 -6.59 11.69
C LYS A 102 17.50 -7.36 12.11
N GLY A 103 18.39 -6.75 12.86
CA GLY A 103 19.65 -7.37 13.32
C GLY A 103 19.66 -7.79 14.80
N ILE A 104 18.72 -7.36 15.62
CA ILE A 104 18.77 -7.50 17.07
C ILE A 104 17.97 -8.73 17.52
N ARG A 105 18.53 -9.92 17.30
CA ARG A 105 17.89 -11.18 17.70
C ARG A 105 17.64 -11.25 19.22
N ALA A 106 18.53 -10.67 20.02
CA ALA A 106 18.42 -10.69 21.47
C ALA A 106 17.13 -10.06 22.01
N ILE A 107 16.70 -8.92 21.46
CA ILE A 107 15.44 -8.28 21.88
C ILE A 107 14.26 -9.22 21.68
N LYS A 108 14.18 -9.92 20.52
CA LYS A 108 13.10 -10.86 20.24
C LYS A 108 13.07 -12.02 21.25
N TYR A 109 14.23 -12.61 21.53
CA TYR A 109 14.30 -13.69 22.50
C TYR A 109 13.87 -13.23 23.91
N ILE A 110 14.35 -12.07 24.35
CA ILE A 110 13.97 -11.49 25.64
C ILE A 110 12.44 -11.27 25.69
N THR A 111 11.87 -10.70 24.64
CA THR A 111 10.41 -10.43 24.56
C THR A 111 9.61 -11.73 24.59
N TYR A 112 10.00 -12.75 23.83
CA TYR A 112 9.31 -14.05 23.84
C TYR A 112 9.43 -14.74 25.20
N VAL A 113 10.62 -14.75 25.80
CA VAL A 113 10.84 -15.38 27.11
C VAL A 113 10.01 -14.66 28.20
N TYR A 114 10.01 -13.32 28.17
CA TYR A 114 9.17 -12.54 29.07
C TYR A 114 7.69 -12.90 28.93
N ALA A 115 7.14 -12.83 27.73
CA ALA A 115 5.73 -13.11 27.49
C ALA A 115 5.35 -14.56 27.86
N MET A 116 6.22 -15.52 27.65
CA MET A 116 5.99 -16.91 28.09
C MET A 116 5.92 -17.03 29.62
N ILE A 117 6.85 -16.41 30.33
CA ILE A 117 6.89 -16.43 31.81
C ILE A 117 5.65 -15.71 32.36
N ASP A 118 5.35 -14.52 31.83
CA ASP A 118 4.22 -13.72 32.27
C ASP A 118 2.88 -14.41 31.97
N SER A 119 2.72 -15.02 30.78
CA SER A 119 1.54 -15.81 30.45
C SER A 119 1.31 -16.98 31.40
N VAL A 120 2.36 -17.70 31.78
CA VAL A 120 2.26 -18.79 32.77
C VAL A 120 1.87 -18.25 34.15
N SER A 121 2.46 -17.12 34.57
CA SER A 121 2.16 -16.45 35.81
C SER A 121 0.70 -15.94 35.86
N LEU A 122 0.24 -15.26 34.81
CA LEU A 122 -1.12 -14.78 34.69
C LEU A 122 -2.15 -15.92 34.65
N PHE A 123 -1.84 -17.02 33.97
CA PHE A 123 -2.70 -18.20 33.97
C PHE A 123 -2.79 -18.83 35.36
N ALA A 124 -1.67 -18.96 36.09
CA ALA A 124 -1.62 -19.47 37.45
C ALA A 124 -2.36 -18.55 38.44
N ASN A 125 -2.47 -17.25 38.14
CA ASN A 125 -3.15 -16.29 39.01
C ASN A 125 -4.62 -16.66 39.31
N THR A 126 -5.27 -17.37 38.38
CA THR A 126 -6.68 -17.85 38.57
C THR A 126 -6.84 -18.70 39.84
N TRP A 127 -5.78 -19.40 40.27
CA TRP A 127 -5.81 -20.25 41.48
C TRP A 127 -5.00 -19.68 42.63
N THR A 128 -3.96 -18.94 42.34
CA THR A 128 -2.98 -18.49 43.34
C THR A 128 -3.17 -17.04 43.80
N HIS A 129 -3.89 -16.23 43.01
CA HIS A 129 -4.14 -14.80 43.24
C HIS A 129 -2.87 -13.99 43.60
N HIS A 130 -1.72 -14.36 43.01
CA HIS A 130 -0.41 -13.79 43.36
C HIS A 130 -0.06 -12.55 42.56
N ILE A 131 -0.84 -12.21 41.49
CA ILE A 131 -0.65 -11.00 40.68
C ILE A 131 -1.70 -9.96 41.05
N PHE A 132 -2.97 -10.34 41.02
CA PHE A 132 -4.10 -9.49 41.38
C PHE A 132 -5.23 -10.32 41.98
N GLU A 133 -6.09 -9.65 42.76
CA GLU A 133 -7.33 -10.20 43.32
C GLU A 133 -8.47 -9.23 43.08
N TYR A 134 -9.62 -9.75 42.64
CA TYR A 134 -10.81 -8.96 42.38
C TYR A 134 -11.86 -9.12 43.47
N GLN A 135 -12.56 -8.02 43.80
CA GLN A 135 -13.81 -8.02 44.55
C GLN A 135 -14.90 -7.24 43.82
N TYR A 136 -16.16 -7.55 44.14
CA TYR A 136 -17.26 -6.74 43.65
C TYR A 136 -17.23 -5.33 44.24
N VAL A 137 -17.55 -4.32 43.42
CA VAL A 137 -17.82 -2.98 43.93
C VAL A 137 -19.19 -2.97 44.61
N ASP A 138 -19.34 -2.26 45.72
CA ASP A 138 -20.54 -2.20 46.53
C ASP A 138 -21.83 -2.15 45.68
N ASN A 139 -22.71 -3.14 45.91
CA ASN A 139 -24.04 -3.30 45.30
C ASN A 139 -24.11 -3.45 43.75
N ALA A 140 -23.01 -3.56 43.06
CA ALA A 140 -22.99 -3.79 41.60
C ALA A 140 -22.59 -5.22 41.28
N GLU A 141 -23.57 -6.09 40.95
CA GLU A 141 -23.34 -7.52 40.63
C GLU A 141 -22.36 -7.76 39.45
N ARG A 142 -22.04 -6.73 38.70
CA ARG A 142 -21.22 -6.84 37.47
C ARG A 142 -19.89 -6.08 37.54
N ALA A 143 -19.79 -5.07 38.36
CA ALA A 143 -18.59 -4.28 38.47
C ALA A 143 -17.57 -4.95 39.41
N MET A 144 -16.32 -5.01 38.93
CA MET A 144 -15.22 -5.60 39.70
C MET A 144 -14.11 -4.54 39.87
N ARG A 145 -13.55 -4.54 41.07
CA ARG A 145 -12.41 -3.70 41.40
C ARG A 145 -11.22 -4.57 41.81
N ILE A 146 -10.03 -4.22 41.33
CA ILE A 146 -8.79 -4.82 41.89
C ILE A 146 -8.65 -4.37 43.31
N VAL A 147 -8.66 -5.30 44.24
CA VAL A 147 -8.53 -5.03 45.67
C VAL A 147 -7.08 -5.10 46.11
N HIS A 148 -6.37 -6.03 45.51
CA HIS A 148 -4.94 -6.21 45.74
C HIS A 148 -4.21 -6.32 44.41
N ASN A 149 -3.24 -5.45 44.19
CA ASN A 149 -2.26 -5.59 43.12
C ASN A 149 -0.89 -5.84 43.78
N TYR A 150 -0.30 -6.94 43.39
CA TYR A 150 1.01 -7.33 43.86
C TYR A 150 2.10 -6.77 42.93
N TYR A 151 3.33 -6.80 43.41
CA TYR A 151 4.49 -6.34 42.64
C TYR A 151 4.55 -6.84 41.19
N LEU A 152 4.12 -8.08 40.94
CA LEU A 152 4.12 -8.67 39.59
C LEU A 152 3.09 -7.99 38.67
N PHE A 153 2.00 -7.44 39.20
CA PHE A 153 1.05 -6.65 38.42
C PHE A 153 1.68 -5.36 37.89
N ASP A 154 2.36 -4.64 38.75
CA ASP A 154 3.05 -3.40 38.33
C ASP A 154 4.17 -3.69 37.33
N LEU A 155 4.93 -4.80 37.54
CA LEU A 155 5.96 -5.24 36.63
C LEU A 155 5.39 -5.55 35.24
N HIS A 156 4.25 -6.25 35.14
CA HIS A 156 3.54 -6.54 33.89
C HIS A 156 3.27 -5.24 33.11
N PHE A 157 2.66 -4.25 33.73
CA PHE A 157 2.35 -2.99 33.06
C PHE A 157 3.60 -2.19 32.67
N ILE A 158 4.60 -2.10 33.56
CA ILE A 158 5.85 -1.40 33.26
C ILE A 158 6.53 -1.97 32.01
N VAL A 159 6.65 -3.29 31.93
CA VAL A 159 7.32 -3.94 30.79
C VAL A 159 6.50 -3.74 29.50
N ASN A 160 5.20 -3.90 29.58
CA ASN A 160 4.31 -3.72 28.42
C ASN A 160 4.34 -2.27 27.90
N TYR A 161 4.36 -1.27 28.81
CA TYR A 161 4.51 0.14 28.41
C TYR A 161 5.88 0.45 27.83
N LEU A 162 6.95 -0.16 28.31
CA LEU A 162 8.28 -0.02 27.70
C LEU A 162 8.29 -0.56 26.25
N PHE A 163 7.66 -1.70 25.99
CA PHE A 163 7.53 -2.21 24.62
C PHE A 163 6.68 -1.28 23.74
N MET A 164 5.58 -0.75 24.26
CA MET A 164 4.73 0.17 23.53
C MET A 164 5.48 1.46 23.17
N ILE A 165 6.22 2.04 24.12
CA ILE A 165 7.06 3.22 23.88
C ILE A 165 8.12 2.92 22.81
N MET A 166 8.76 1.75 22.85
CA MET A 166 9.74 1.36 21.84
C MET A 166 9.10 1.29 20.42
N VAL A 167 7.88 0.79 20.31
CA VAL A 167 7.12 0.76 19.05
C VAL A 167 6.82 2.19 18.58
N ILE A 168 6.29 3.06 19.46
CA ILE A 168 5.96 4.46 19.16
C ILE A 168 7.21 5.22 18.66
N LEU A 169 8.34 5.08 19.38
CA LEU A 169 9.61 5.70 18.98
C LEU A 169 10.10 5.19 17.61
N SER A 170 9.87 3.93 17.29
CA SER A 170 10.23 3.36 15.97
C SER A 170 9.47 4.04 14.84
N TYR A 171 8.18 4.27 14.99
CA TYR A 171 7.39 4.98 14.00
C TYR A 171 7.79 6.47 13.91
N LEU A 172 8.07 7.12 15.03
CA LEU A 172 8.56 8.50 15.06
C LEU A 172 9.87 8.64 14.29
N ILE A 173 10.83 7.75 14.51
CA ILE A 173 12.09 7.71 13.75
C ILE A 173 11.84 7.57 12.25
N MET A 174 10.89 6.69 11.85
CA MET A 174 10.57 6.50 10.44
C MET A 174 9.88 7.72 9.84
N ILE A 175 9.00 8.40 10.55
CA ILE A 175 8.37 9.66 10.11
C ILE A 175 9.44 10.71 9.81
N LEU A 176 10.45 10.84 10.69
CA LEU A 176 11.53 11.82 10.54
C LEU A 176 12.51 11.48 9.40
N ARG A 177 12.72 10.18 9.11
CA ARG A 177 13.67 9.72 8.07
C ARG A 177 13.05 9.51 6.70
N SER A 178 11.73 9.32 6.63
CA SER A 178 11.06 8.98 5.39
C SER A 178 10.81 10.21 4.50
N SER A 179 10.86 10.00 3.18
CA SER A 179 10.42 10.99 2.21
C SER A 179 8.93 11.31 2.37
N LYS A 180 8.51 12.49 1.90
CA LYS A 180 7.11 12.94 2.01
C LYS A 180 6.09 11.92 1.49
N PHE A 181 6.45 11.12 0.46
CA PHE A 181 5.58 10.12 -0.14
C PHE A 181 5.22 8.95 0.78
N TYR A 182 6.18 8.50 1.62
CA TYR A 182 5.97 7.36 2.51
C TYR A 182 5.58 7.77 3.92
N ARG A 183 5.79 9.04 4.28
CA ARG A 183 5.57 9.59 5.62
C ARG A 183 4.14 9.39 6.11
N PHE A 184 3.15 9.67 5.27
CA PHE A 184 1.73 9.55 5.62
C PHE A 184 1.34 8.16 6.15
N ARG A 185 1.89 7.08 5.58
CA ARG A 185 1.63 5.71 6.08
C ARG A 185 2.14 5.50 7.50
N TYR A 186 3.32 6.03 7.82
CA TYR A 186 3.88 5.94 9.17
C TYR A 186 3.15 6.84 10.15
N GLU A 187 2.73 8.03 9.71
CA GLU A 187 1.95 8.98 10.53
C GLU A 187 0.63 8.38 10.96
N VAL A 188 -0.12 7.76 10.05
CA VAL A 188 -1.42 7.15 10.37
C VAL A 188 -1.24 6.02 11.38
N VAL A 189 -0.32 5.10 11.16
CA VAL A 189 -0.08 3.98 12.10
C VAL A 189 0.43 4.51 13.45
N PHE A 190 1.31 5.52 13.44
CA PHE A 190 1.79 6.21 14.66
C PHE A 190 0.62 6.78 15.46
N ILE A 191 -0.27 7.57 14.82
CA ILE A 191 -1.41 8.20 15.48
C ILE A 191 -2.31 7.13 16.11
N VAL A 192 -2.62 6.05 15.37
CA VAL A 192 -3.48 4.97 15.86
C VAL A 192 -2.89 4.30 17.10
N ILE A 193 -1.59 3.95 17.06
CA ILE A 193 -0.89 3.33 18.21
C ILE A 193 -0.79 4.31 19.37
N PHE A 194 -0.47 5.57 19.11
CA PHE A 194 -0.31 6.59 20.13
C PHE A 194 -1.63 6.90 20.85
N VAL A 195 -2.73 7.04 20.12
CA VAL A 195 -4.07 7.23 20.69
C VAL A 195 -4.49 6.00 21.52
N GLY A 196 -4.27 4.78 21.01
CA GLY A 196 -4.53 3.55 21.77
C GLY A 196 -3.75 3.50 23.07
N PHE A 197 -2.47 3.88 23.05
CA PHE A 197 -1.61 3.97 24.25
C PHE A 197 -2.11 4.99 25.29
N ILE A 198 -2.52 6.18 24.83
CA ILE A 198 -3.07 7.21 25.74
C ILE A 198 -4.40 6.76 26.36
N LEU A 199 -5.27 6.10 25.59
CA LEU A 199 -6.52 5.58 26.11
C LEU A 199 -6.29 4.48 27.15
N ASP A 200 -5.28 3.62 26.94
CA ASP A 200 -4.92 2.58 27.89
C ASP A 200 -4.36 3.17 29.19
N LEU A 201 -3.44 4.12 29.11
CA LEU A 201 -2.93 4.87 30.28
C LEU A 201 -4.08 5.57 31.02
N SER A 202 -4.99 6.23 30.28
CA SER A 202 -6.14 6.90 30.87
C SER A 202 -7.04 5.93 31.63
N SER A 203 -7.26 4.73 31.08
CA SER A 203 -8.10 3.72 31.73
C SER A 203 -7.49 3.13 33.00
N MET A 204 -6.16 3.11 33.10
CA MET A 204 -5.44 2.68 34.29
C MET A 204 -5.61 3.67 35.45
N TYR A 205 -5.58 4.99 35.16
CA TYR A 205 -5.72 6.02 36.17
C TYR A 205 -7.16 6.41 36.47
N SER A 206 -8.06 6.29 35.50
CA SER A 206 -9.47 6.57 35.70
C SER A 206 -10.12 5.34 36.35
N HIS A 207 -10.75 5.52 37.51
CA HIS A 207 -11.57 4.48 38.16
C HIS A 207 -12.88 4.20 37.38
N PHE A 208 -12.84 4.28 36.03
CA PHE A 208 -13.99 3.94 35.21
C PHE A 208 -14.29 2.45 35.35
N LEU A 209 -15.54 2.15 35.60
CA LEU A 209 -16.08 0.79 35.68
C LEU A 209 -15.90 -0.02 34.36
N TYR A 210 -15.68 0.68 33.25
CA TYR A 210 -15.53 0.11 31.92
C TYR A 210 -14.13 0.37 31.37
N ASN A 211 -13.47 -0.70 30.97
CA ASN A 211 -12.15 -0.61 30.35
C ASN A 211 -12.28 -0.31 28.86
N ILE A 212 -12.36 0.99 28.51
CA ILE A 212 -12.50 1.45 27.11
C ILE A 212 -11.25 1.14 26.26
N SER A 213 -10.08 0.92 26.92
CA SER A 213 -8.85 0.63 26.21
C SER A 213 -8.95 -0.63 25.32
N MET A 214 -9.76 -1.60 25.72
CA MET A 214 -10.01 -2.82 24.93
C MET A 214 -10.61 -2.52 23.56
N LEU A 215 -11.63 -1.68 23.51
CA LEU A 215 -12.23 -1.22 22.26
C LEU A 215 -11.21 -0.46 21.40
N ALA A 216 -10.34 0.33 22.05
CA ALA A 216 -9.28 1.06 21.33
C ALA A 216 -8.29 0.10 20.65
N PHE A 217 -7.90 -1.00 21.31
CA PHE A 217 -6.99 -1.99 20.70
C PHE A 217 -7.64 -2.78 19.58
N GLY A 218 -8.92 -3.10 19.67
CA GLY A 218 -9.66 -3.74 18.59
C GLY A 218 -9.81 -2.81 17.38
N CYS A 219 -10.18 -1.55 17.60
CA CYS A 219 -10.18 -0.53 16.54
C CYS A 219 -8.79 -0.35 15.90
N MET A 220 -7.72 -0.35 16.71
CA MET A 220 -6.35 -0.32 16.22
C MET A 220 -6.04 -1.50 15.30
N SER A 221 -6.50 -2.70 15.67
CA SER A 221 -6.30 -3.92 14.86
C SER A 221 -6.99 -3.82 13.50
N ILE A 222 -8.22 -3.30 13.47
CA ILE A 222 -8.98 -3.07 12.23
C ILE A 222 -8.28 -2.03 11.35
N LEU A 223 -7.79 -0.95 11.94
CA LEU A 223 -7.07 0.10 11.20
C LEU A 223 -5.73 -0.42 10.65
N ILE A 224 -4.98 -1.21 11.43
CA ILE A 224 -3.74 -1.86 10.96
C ILE A 224 -4.05 -2.79 9.76
N TYR A 225 -5.13 -3.59 9.84
CA TYR A 225 -5.57 -4.41 8.72
C TYR A 225 -5.85 -3.56 7.49
N TYR A 226 -6.69 -2.54 7.60
CA TYR A 226 -7.08 -1.68 6.50
C TYR A 226 -5.87 -1.01 5.82
N PHE A 227 -5.01 -0.35 6.60
CA PHE A 227 -3.83 0.35 6.06
C PHE A 227 -2.74 -0.57 5.53
N THR A 228 -2.74 -1.85 5.92
CA THR A 228 -1.74 -2.82 5.45
C THR A 228 -2.16 -3.56 4.19
N LEU A 229 -3.43 -3.95 4.10
CA LEU A 229 -3.92 -4.85 3.06
C LEU A 229 -4.84 -4.18 2.04
N GLU A 230 -5.66 -3.22 2.46
CA GLU A 230 -6.68 -2.63 1.58
C GLU A 230 -6.27 -1.22 1.09
N TYR A 231 -5.57 -0.45 1.91
CA TYR A 231 -5.25 0.93 1.57
C TYR A 231 -4.08 1.02 0.60
N VAL A 232 -4.37 1.44 -0.62
CA VAL A 232 -3.37 1.90 -1.60
C VAL A 232 -3.56 3.41 -1.79
N PRO A 233 -2.60 4.25 -1.41
CA PRO A 233 -2.73 5.69 -1.59
C PRO A 233 -2.85 6.02 -3.08
N ASN A 234 -3.96 6.62 -3.51
CA ASN A 234 -4.14 7.08 -4.90
C ASN A 234 -2.98 7.99 -5.33
N MET A 235 -2.55 8.86 -4.43
CA MET A 235 -1.40 9.75 -4.63
C MET A 235 -0.08 8.99 -4.88
N LEU A 236 0.09 7.77 -4.36
CA LEU A 236 1.27 6.94 -4.64
C LEU A 236 1.20 6.37 -6.06
N ILE A 237 0.02 5.94 -6.49
CA ILE A 237 -0.20 5.42 -7.85
C ILE A 237 0.01 6.55 -8.86
N GLU A 238 -0.63 7.70 -8.66
CA GLU A 238 -0.52 8.87 -9.54
C GLU A 238 0.92 9.38 -9.65
N ASN A 239 1.61 9.56 -8.51
CA ASN A 239 3.00 10.03 -8.51
C ASN A 239 3.97 8.98 -9.07
N THR A 240 3.76 7.68 -8.79
CA THR A 240 4.62 6.63 -9.35
C THR A 240 4.40 6.51 -10.85
N MET A 241 3.16 6.56 -11.32
CA MET A 241 2.85 6.58 -12.75
C MET A 241 3.42 7.82 -13.43
N SER A 242 3.28 9.00 -12.82
CA SER A 242 3.87 10.24 -13.33
C SER A 242 5.41 10.16 -13.42
N LEU A 243 6.09 9.59 -12.41
CA LEU A 243 7.54 9.39 -12.45
C LEU A 243 7.95 8.37 -13.50
N VAL A 244 7.25 7.22 -13.59
CA VAL A 244 7.52 6.21 -14.62
C VAL A 244 7.34 6.81 -16.01
N ILE A 245 6.27 7.55 -16.25
CA ILE A 245 5.99 8.21 -17.53
C ILE A 245 7.05 9.30 -17.83
N LYS A 246 7.52 10.01 -16.81
CA LYS A 246 8.56 11.05 -16.96
C LYS A 246 9.94 10.46 -17.26
N ASP A 247 10.29 9.32 -16.66
CA ASP A 247 11.56 8.62 -16.89
C ASP A 247 11.54 7.75 -18.16
N MET A 248 10.37 7.52 -18.76
CA MET A 248 10.29 6.91 -20.08
C MET A 248 10.81 7.89 -21.13
N ASN A 249 11.78 7.46 -21.94
CA ASN A 249 12.30 8.21 -23.11
C ASN A 249 11.25 8.35 -24.24
N ASN A 250 9.98 8.14 -23.91
CA ASN A 250 8.86 8.20 -24.84
C ASN A 250 8.06 9.48 -24.65
N GLY A 251 7.70 10.12 -25.74
CA GLY A 251 6.73 11.24 -25.71
C GLY A 251 5.33 10.72 -25.51
N ILE A 252 4.58 11.31 -24.56
CA ILE A 252 3.18 10.92 -24.32
C ILE A 252 2.31 12.17 -24.31
N VAL A 253 1.20 12.10 -25.06
CA VAL A 253 0.14 13.10 -25.03
C VAL A 253 -1.23 12.43 -25.08
N CYS A 254 -2.16 12.89 -24.25
CA CYS A 254 -3.52 12.36 -24.18
C CYS A 254 -4.55 13.50 -24.32
N PHE A 255 -5.63 13.20 -25.05
CA PHE A 255 -6.76 14.10 -25.29
C PHE A 255 -8.04 13.45 -24.80
N ASP A 256 -8.92 14.23 -24.19
CA ASP A 256 -10.25 13.77 -23.82
C ASP A 256 -11.17 13.63 -25.05
N ASN A 257 -12.41 13.19 -24.84
CA ASN A 257 -13.41 13.02 -25.89
C ASN A 257 -13.85 14.35 -26.55
N SER A 258 -13.53 15.50 -25.96
CA SER A 258 -13.76 16.83 -26.54
C SER A 258 -12.56 17.33 -27.35
N GLY A 259 -11.44 16.62 -27.32
CA GLY A 259 -10.18 17.00 -27.97
C GLY A 259 -9.29 17.91 -27.14
N LYS A 260 -9.62 18.10 -25.85
CA LYS A 260 -8.82 18.89 -24.93
C LYS A 260 -7.64 18.05 -24.40
N CYS A 261 -6.44 18.64 -24.37
CA CYS A 261 -5.24 17.97 -23.84
C CYS A 261 -5.34 17.79 -22.33
N ILE A 262 -5.42 16.53 -21.86
CA ILE A 262 -5.47 16.18 -20.43
C ILE A 262 -4.12 15.81 -19.85
N TYR A 263 -3.18 15.40 -20.70
CA TYR A 263 -1.83 15.04 -20.28
C TYR A 263 -0.81 15.24 -21.40
N THR A 264 0.36 15.75 -21.05
CA THR A 264 1.54 15.80 -21.93
C THR A 264 2.81 15.78 -21.07
N ASN A 265 3.87 15.10 -21.56
CA ASN A 265 5.15 15.10 -20.88
C ASN A 265 6.14 16.08 -21.54
N GLU A 266 7.29 16.30 -20.87
CA GLU A 266 8.31 17.26 -21.27
C GLU A 266 8.86 16.99 -22.69
N LEU A 267 8.97 15.72 -23.11
CA LEU A 267 9.47 15.35 -24.42
C LEU A 267 8.53 15.87 -25.54
N ILE A 268 7.22 15.72 -25.39
CA ILE A 268 6.24 16.25 -26.34
C ILE A 268 6.25 17.77 -26.36
N GLN A 269 6.36 18.41 -25.17
CA GLN A 269 6.45 19.87 -25.10
C GLN A 269 7.66 20.39 -25.84
N LYS A 270 8.83 19.75 -25.71
CA LYS A 270 10.05 20.07 -26.46
C LYS A 270 9.94 19.74 -27.95
N LEU A 271 9.28 18.64 -28.30
CA LEU A 271 9.11 18.22 -29.71
C LEU A 271 8.29 19.22 -30.51
N TYR A 272 7.25 19.78 -29.88
CA TYR A 272 6.33 20.72 -30.50
C TYR A 272 6.55 22.19 -30.14
N ASP A 273 7.61 22.50 -29.38
CA ASP A 273 7.97 23.86 -28.91
C ASP A 273 6.77 24.59 -28.26
N THR A 274 6.09 23.88 -27.35
CA THR A 274 4.83 24.40 -26.80
C THR A 274 5.03 25.31 -25.59
N ASP A 275 6.19 25.29 -24.93
CA ASP A 275 6.51 26.05 -23.72
C ASP A 275 5.38 26.07 -22.66
N GLY A 276 4.66 24.95 -22.54
CA GLY A 276 3.50 24.80 -21.65
C GLY A 276 2.16 25.22 -22.26
N ASN A 277 2.12 25.78 -23.47
CA ASN A 277 0.86 26.08 -24.17
C ASN A 277 0.31 24.83 -24.88
N VAL A 278 -0.69 24.19 -24.30
CA VAL A 278 -1.31 22.97 -24.83
C VAL A 278 -2.23 23.20 -26.04
N GLU A 279 -2.66 24.45 -26.31
CA GLU A 279 -3.57 24.77 -27.43
C GLU A 279 -2.97 24.36 -28.80
N ILE A 280 -1.66 24.45 -28.94
CA ILE A 280 -0.95 24.01 -30.15
C ILE A 280 -1.14 22.50 -30.37
N LEU A 281 -1.09 21.71 -29.30
CA LEU A 281 -1.29 20.26 -29.37
C LEU A 281 -2.73 19.91 -29.71
N GLU A 282 -3.70 20.62 -29.14
CA GLU A 282 -5.13 20.46 -29.42
C GLU A 282 -5.45 20.75 -30.90
N GLN A 283 -4.92 21.83 -31.46
CA GLN A 283 -5.08 22.16 -32.87
C GLN A 283 -4.48 21.08 -33.80
N LYS A 284 -3.30 20.55 -33.45
CA LYS A 284 -2.66 19.47 -34.20
C LYS A 284 -3.47 18.18 -34.13
N TYR A 285 -4.03 17.85 -32.95
CA TYR A 285 -4.90 16.71 -32.75
C TYR A 285 -6.17 16.82 -33.58
N HIS A 286 -6.86 17.95 -33.57
CA HIS A 286 -8.05 18.17 -34.42
C HIS A 286 -7.71 18.06 -35.90
N LYS A 287 -6.59 18.64 -36.33
CA LYS A 287 -6.14 18.51 -37.73
C LYS A 287 -5.88 17.05 -38.08
N TRP A 288 -5.24 16.28 -37.21
CA TRP A 288 -4.97 14.87 -37.45
C TRP A 288 -6.28 14.07 -37.56
N LEU A 289 -7.27 14.31 -36.69
CA LEU A 289 -8.61 13.69 -36.76
C LEU A 289 -9.31 13.95 -38.11
N HIS A 290 -9.20 15.18 -38.62
CA HIS A 290 -9.82 15.55 -39.91
C HIS A 290 -9.08 14.98 -41.14
N THR A 291 -7.80 14.67 -41.02
CA THR A 291 -6.99 14.14 -42.14
C THR A 291 -6.95 12.63 -42.17
N THR A 292 -7.41 11.95 -41.12
CA THR A 292 -7.38 10.49 -41.02
C THR A 292 -8.77 9.92 -41.36
N ASP A 293 -8.94 9.32 -42.55
CA ASP A 293 -10.23 8.88 -43.08
C ASP A 293 -10.93 7.79 -42.24
N GLN A 294 -10.20 7.02 -41.45
CA GLN A 294 -10.73 6.05 -40.50
C GLN A 294 -9.82 5.91 -39.29
N VAL A 295 -10.17 6.53 -38.19
CA VAL A 295 -9.48 6.35 -36.92
C VAL A 295 -9.89 5.02 -36.30
N LYS A 296 -8.97 4.05 -36.31
CA LYS A 296 -9.14 2.76 -35.60
C LYS A 296 -8.74 2.95 -34.14
N ASP A 297 -9.24 2.07 -33.28
CA ASP A 297 -8.95 2.13 -31.82
C ASP A 297 -7.46 1.98 -31.47
N ALA A 298 -6.67 1.42 -32.37
CA ALA A 298 -5.21 1.38 -32.28
C ALA A 298 -4.58 1.52 -33.67
N MET A 299 -3.59 2.38 -33.78
CA MET A 299 -2.84 2.63 -35.02
C MET A 299 -1.37 2.87 -34.70
N GLN A 300 -0.49 2.48 -35.65
CA GLN A 300 0.93 2.81 -35.58
C GLN A 300 1.34 3.50 -36.87
N PHE A 301 2.13 4.56 -36.75
CA PHE A 301 2.67 5.29 -37.90
C PHE A 301 4.02 5.91 -37.55
N ARG A 302 4.79 6.21 -38.59
CA ARG A 302 6.07 6.91 -38.43
C ARG A 302 5.86 8.41 -38.58
N PHE A 303 6.59 9.15 -37.76
CA PHE A 303 6.59 10.60 -37.75
C PHE A 303 8.01 11.10 -37.66
N SER A 304 8.51 11.78 -38.73
CA SER A 304 9.86 12.36 -38.75
C SER A 304 9.78 13.88 -38.62
N VAL A 305 10.68 14.41 -37.79
CA VAL A 305 10.81 15.86 -37.57
C VAL A 305 12.26 16.25 -37.86
N LYS A 306 12.42 17.21 -38.74
CA LYS A 306 13.71 17.83 -38.97
C LYS A 306 13.82 19.07 -38.09
N LYS A 307 14.72 19.03 -37.12
CA LYS A 307 14.95 20.13 -36.18
C LYS A 307 16.43 20.49 -36.26
N GLU A 308 16.73 21.73 -36.63
CA GLU A 308 18.07 22.24 -36.87
C GLU A 308 18.86 21.41 -37.90
N GLU A 309 19.91 20.66 -37.52
CA GLU A 309 20.69 19.83 -38.41
C GLU A 309 20.41 18.33 -38.30
N ALA A 310 19.52 17.89 -37.38
CA ALA A 310 19.25 16.48 -37.14
C ALA A 310 17.78 16.10 -37.49
N GLU A 311 17.65 15.03 -38.24
CA GLU A 311 16.35 14.40 -38.46
C GLU A 311 16.09 13.34 -37.38
N LYS A 312 15.00 13.51 -36.63
CA LYS A 312 14.54 12.54 -35.63
C LYS A 312 13.33 11.80 -36.15
N THR A 313 13.36 10.49 -36.01
CA THR A 313 12.27 9.62 -36.42
C THR A 313 11.62 8.95 -35.22
N TYR A 314 10.31 9.19 -35.06
CA TYR A 314 9.48 8.62 -34.01
C TYR A 314 8.55 7.58 -34.60
N GLU A 315 8.42 6.45 -33.90
CA GLU A 315 7.30 5.51 -34.09
C GLU A 315 6.19 5.94 -33.15
N VAL A 316 5.06 6.35 -33.71
CA VAL A 316 3.90 6.84 -32.95
C VAL A 316 2.84 5.74 -32.85
N THR A 317 2.52 5.37 -31.63
CA THR A 317 1.41 4.47 -31.34
C THR A 317 0.21 5.30 -30.83
N TYR A 318 -0.86 5.31 -31.60
CA TYR A 318 -2.15 5.84 -31.18
C TYR A 318 -2.99 4.74 -30.56
N LYS A 319 -3.68 5.05 -29.43
CA LYS A 319 -4.57 4.13 -28.77
C LYS A 319 -5.75 4.87 -28.15
N ARG A 320 -6.97 4.43 -28.45
CA ARG A 320 -8.19 4.87 -27.80
C ARG A 320 -8.43 4.07 -26.55
N ILE A 321 -8.70 4.75 -25.44
CA ILE A 321 -8.86 4.15 -24.11
C ILE A 321 -10.34 4.22 -23.72
N TYR A 322 -10.87 3.10 -23.26
CA TYR A 322 -12.25 2.92 -22.80
C TYR A 322 -12.29 2.55 -21.32
N ASP A 323 -13.39 2.87 -20.65
CA ASP A 323 -13.68 2.37 -19.30
C ASP A 323 -14.18 0.92 -19.32
N ASP A 324 -14.40 0.33 -18.13
CA ASP A 324 -14.94 -1.03 -17.97
C ASP A 324 -16.34 -1.20 -18.60
N LYS A 325 -17.06 -0.11 -18.86
CA LYS A 325 -18.39 -0.06 -19.48
C LYS A 325 -18.35 0.24 -20.98
N GLN A 326 -17.15 0.22 -21.59
CA GLN A 326 -16.93 0.54 -23.00
C GLN A 326 -17.22 2.01 -23.37
N ASN A 327 -17.23 2.95 -22.42
CA ASN A 327 -17.31 4.37 -22.76
C ASN A 327 -15.90 4.89 -23.09
N TRP A 328 -15.80 5.66 -24.15
CA TRP A 328 -14.57 6.33 -24.55
C TRP A 328 -14.13 7.36 -23.52
N ILE A 329 -12.92 7.18 -22.94
CA ILE A 329 -12.33 8.07 -21.95
C ILE A 329 -11.41 9.08 -22.62
N CYS A 330 -10.39 8.61 -23.36
CA CYS A 330 -9.40 9.47 -23.96
C CYS A 330 -8.69 8.79 -25.15
N ASP A 331 -8.05 9.63 -25.96
CA ASP A 331 -7.13 9.22 -27.03
C ASP A 331 -5.69 9.50 -26.57
N CYS A 332 -4.82 8.50 -26.68
CA CYS A 332 -3.43 8.55 -26.24
C CYS A 332 -2.46 8.32 -27.42
N PHE A 333 -1.45 9.18 -27.53
CA PHE A 333 -0.35 9.03 -28.48
C PHE A 333 0.96 8.82 -27.72
N ILE A 334 1.69 7.77 -28.09
CA ILE A 334 2.99 7.42 -27.53
C ILE A 334 4.04 7.52 -28.64
N PHE A 335 5.02 8.38 -28.47
CA PHE A 335 6.11 8.64 -29.40
C PHE A 335 7.37 7.94 -28.92
N ASN A 336 7.80 6.92 -29.65
CA ASN A 336 9.05 6.20 -29.39
C ASN A 336 10.15 6.75 -30.31
N ASP A 337 11.23 7.29 -29.76
CA ASP A 337 12.39 7.72 -30.57
C ASP A 337 13.10 6.48 -31.10
N ARG A 338 13.09 6.32 -32.43
CA ARG A 338 13.72 5.21 -33.14
C ARG A 338 14.91 5.68 -33.99
N THR A 339 15.36 6.90 -33.78
CA THR A 339 16.38 7.52 -34.62
C THR A 339 17.67 6.70 -34.70
N GLU A 340 18.22 6.31 -33.54
CA GLU A 340 19.44 5.51 -33.47
C GLU A 340 19.26 4.09 -34.03
N GLU A 341 18.12 3.46 -33.74
CA GLU A 341 17.83 2.12 -34.24
C GLU A 341 17.71 2.08 -35.77
N ILE A 342 17.03 3.07 -36.35
CA ILE A 342 16.89 3.20 -37.80
C ILE A 342 18.24 3.50 -38.44
N ALA A 343 19.00 4.43 -37.89
CA ALA A 343 20.34 4.76 -38.38
C ALA A 343 21.29 3.54 -38.32
N SER A 344 21.23 2.75 -37.26
CA SER A 344 22.03 1.52 -37.13
C SER A 344 21.63 0.49 -38.17
N LEU A 345 20.31 0.27 -38.38
CA LEU A 345 19.80 -0.64 -39.41
C LEU A 345 20.18 -0.21 -40.83
N GLU A 346 20.13 1.10 -41.14
CA GLU A 346 20.56 1.65 -42.41
C GLU A 346 22.03 1.45 -42.62
N TYR A 347 22.83 1.68 -41.57
CA TYR A 347 24.29 1.45 -41.62
C TYR A 347 24.60 -0.04 -41.83
N GLU A 348 23.94 -0.94 -41.17
CA GLU A 348 24.09 -2.40 -41.37
C GLU A 348 23.69 -2.83 -42.78
N ARG A 349 22.57 -2.31 -43.31
CA ARG A 349 22.15 -2.54 -44.70
C ARG A 349 23.19 -2.01 -45.70
N TYR A 350 23.72 -0.79 -45.45
CA TYR A 350 24.75 -0.25 -46.27
C TYR A 350 26.00 -1.14 -46.29
N ARG A 351 26.45 -1.59 -45.13
CA ARG A 351 27.57 -2.54 -45.01
C ARG A 351 27.32 -3.89 -45.67
N ALA A 352 26.10 -4.37 -45.64
CA ALA A 352 25.70 -5.64 -46.25
C ALA A 352 25.67 -5.54 -47.80
N SER A 353 25.44 -4.34 -48.33
CA SER A 353 25.29 -4.11 -49.78
C SER A 353 26.50 -3.48 -50.46
N HIS A 354 27.46 -2.90 -49.68
CA HIS A 354 28.62 -2.17 -50.23
C HIS A 354 29.95 -2.79 -49.76
N ASP A 355 30.97 -2.65 -50.57
CA ASP A 355 32.32 -3.02 -50.25
C ASP A 355 32.94 -1.96 -49.32
N SER A 356 33.51 -2.37 -48.20
CA SER A 356 34.00 -1.46 -47.16
C SER A 356 35.24 -0.63 -47.55
N MET A 357 35.97 -1.04 -48.58
CA MET A 357 37.17 -0.32 -49.03
C MET A 357 36.85 0.68 -50.12
N THR A 358 35.97 0.33 -51.05
CA THR A 358 35.71 1.15 -52.25
C THR A 358 34.42 1.96 -52.14
N GLY A 359 33.50 1.61 -51.23
CA GLY A 359 32.20 2.23 -51.10
C GLY A 359 31.22 1.91 -52.26
N LEU A 360 31.61 1.03 -53.16
CA LEU A 360 30.77 0.55 -54.27
C LEU A 360 29.90 -0.62 -53.82
N LEU A 361 28.87 -0.98 -54.64
CA LEU A 361 28.10 -2.20 -54.41
C LEU A 361 29.03 -3.41 -54.32
N ASN A 362 28.81 -4.25 -53.32
CA ASN A 362 29.55 -5.52 -53.29
C ASN A 362 29.08 -6.47 -54.39
N LYS A 363 29.85 -7.52 -54.60
CA LYS A 363 29.58 -8.47 -55.68
C LYS A 363 28.18 -9.03 -55.66
N GLU A 364 27.66 -9.40 -54.47
CA GLU A 364 26.34 -10.02 -54.33
C GLU A 364 25.23 -9.03 -54.66
N GLN A 365 25.26 -7.84 -54.12
CA GLN A 365 24.26 -6.80 -54.38
C GLN A 365 24.28 -6.35 -55.85
N PHE A 366 25.46 -6.20 -56.42
CA PHE A 366 25.57 -5.87 -57.86
C PHE A 366 24.91 -6.89 -58.76
N TYR A 367 25.13 -8.18 -58.51
CA TYR A 367 24.45 -9.23 -59.31
C TYR A 367 22.94 -9.26 -59.09
N GLN A 368 22.47 -9.03 -57.89
CA GLN A 368 21.01 -8.95 -57.62
C GLN A 368 20.38 -7.77 -58.38
N ASP A 369 20.96 -6.58 -58.26
CA ASP A 369 20.45 -5.36 -58.90
C ASP A 369 20.45 -5.51 -60.42
N VAL A 370 21.52 -6.07 -61.00
CA VAL A 370 21.60 -6.32 -62.44
C VAL A 370 20.56 -7.35 -62.89
N TYR A 371 20.36 -8.41 -62.07
CA TYR A 371 19.35 -9.42 -62.37
C TYR A 371 17.95 -8.83 -62.39
N GLU A 372 17.63 -8.02 -61.37
CA GLU A 372 16.33 -7.34 -61.28
C GLU A 372 16.16 -6.34 -62.43
N LEU A 373 17.16 -5.56 -62.77
CA LEU A 373 17.11 -4.60 -63.85
C LEU A 373 16.80 -5.27 -65.20
N ILE A 374 17.45 -6.40 -65.51
CA ILE A 374 17.22 -7.17 -66.72
C ILE A 374 15.82 -7.76 -66.77
N HIS A 375 15.34 -8.29 -65.65
CA HIS A 375 13.99 -8.89 -65.58
C HIS A 375 12.86 -7.86 -65.65
N GLN A 376 13.05 -6.66 -65.11
CA GLN A 376 12.06 -5.58 -65.19
C GLN A 376 11.98 -4.94 -66.57
N ASN A 377 13.04 -5.05 -67.38
CA ASN A 377 13.12 -4.45 -68.71
C ASN A 377 13.72 -5.43 -69.75
N PRO A 378 13.06 -6.51 -70.07
CA PRO A 378 13.61 -7.58 -70.92
C PRO A 378 13.91 -7.13 -72.36
N ASP A 379 13.25 -6.10 -72.83
CA ASP A 379 13.43 -5.59 -74.21
C ASP A 379 14.60 -4.63 -74.39
N LYS A 380 15.28 -4.20 -73.26
CA LYS A 380 16.40 -3.32 -73.32
C LYS A 380 17.72 -4.08 -73.48
N LYS A 381 18.63 -3.51 -74.28
CA LYS A 381 20.00 -4.03 -74.38
C LYS A 381 20.90 -3.35 -73.33
N TYR A 382 21.59 -4.19 -72.57
CA TYR A 382 22.51 -3.73 -71.54
C TYR A 382 23.97 -3.98 -71.97
N CYS A 383 24.88 -3.09 -71.56
CA CYS A 383 26.31 -3.26 -71.75
C CYS A 383 26.97 -3.17 -70.38
N LEU A 384 27.79 -4.13 -69.98
CA LEU A 384 28.66 -4.08 -68.83
C LEU A 384 29.99 -3.52 -69.23
N VAL A 385 30.42 -2.45 -68.54
CA VAL A 385 31.74 -1.86 -68.75
C VAL A 385 32.56 -2.17 -67.49
N CYS A 386 33.69 -2.86 -67.65
CA CYS A 386 34.62 -3.22 -66.60
C CYS A 386 35.84 -2.29 -66.64
#